data_1711ffb491c5eadda7435ed1bc7042bb
#
_entry.id   1711ffb491c5eadda7435ed1bc7042bb
#
_cell.length_a   1.000
_cell.length_b   1.000
_cell.length_c   1.000
_cell.angle_alpha   90.00
_cell.angle_beta   90.00
_cell.angle_gamma   90.00
#
_symmetry.space_group_name_H-M   'P 1'
#
loop_
_entity.id
_entity.type
_entity.pdbx_description
1 polymer ?
#
loop_
_entity_poly.entity_id
_entity_poly.type
_entity_poly.pdbx_seq_one_letter_code
_entity_poly.pdbx_strand_id
1 'polypeptide(L)'
;MVMIGKNADNARNFSQCDSLLMGDKCGAHTFPTLDVNNETAVVEHEATTSKISEDQIFYCNQRGISTETAIGLIVNGYAKEVISRLPMEFAVEAQKLLQISLEGSVG
;
A
#
# COMPACT_ATOMS: atom_id res chain seq x y z
N MET A 1 -4.95 -14.98 -1.22
CA MET A 1 -4.94 -16.35 -0.66
C MET A 1 -3.51 -16.87 -0.69
N VAL A 2 -3.03 -17.42 0.41
CA VAL A 2 -1.74 -18.12 0.51
C VAL A 2 -2.02 -19.58 0.75
N MET A 3 -1.41 -20.46 -0.05
CA MET A 3 -1.55 -21.91 0.06
C MET A 3 -0.18 -22.56 0.18
N ILE A 4 0.00 -23.40 1.18
CA ILE A 4 1.21 -24.20 1.37
C ILE A 4 0.81 -25.68 1.27
N GLY A 5 1.35 -26.36 0.25
CA GLY A 5 1.06 -27.76 -0.02
C GLY A 5 1.72 -28.74 0.96
N LYS A 6 1.24 -29.96 1.01
CA LYS A 6 1.71 -31.01 1.95
C LYS A 6 3.20 -31.35 1.82
N ASN A 7 3.76 -31.20 0.62
CA ASN A 7 5.14 -31.57 0.33
C ASN A 7 6.10 -30.36 0.36
N ALA A 8 5.62 -29.19 0.78
CA ALA A 8 6.42 -27.99 0.87
C ALA A 8 7.06 -27.85 2.27
N ASP A 9 8.05 -28.68 2.53
CA ASP A 9 8.75 -28.70 3.81
C ASP A 9 9.54 -27.40 4.02
N ASN A 10 9.49 -26.85 5.24
CA ASN A 10 10.19 -25.63 5.64
C ASN A 10 9.80 -24.39 4.82
N ALA A 11 8.59 -24.39 4.23
CA ALA A 11 8.08 -23.24 3.50
C ALA A 11 7.86 -22.05 4.45
N ARG A 12 8.19 -20.86 3.98
CA ARG A 12 7.96 -19.61 4.72
C ARG A 12 7.21 -18.61 3.85
N ASN A 13 6.19 -18.00 4.41
CA ASN A 13 5.48 -16.90 3.77
C ASN A 13 5.36 -15.74 4.73
N PHE A 14 5.68 -14.56 4.23
CA PHE A 14 5.40 -13.29 4.87
C PHE A 14 4.52 -12.46 3.94
N SER A 15 3.37 -12.03 4.43
CA SER A 15 2.45 -11.18 3.70
C SER A 15 2.19 -9.91 4.48
N GLN A 16 2.35 -8.76 3.84
CA GLN A 16 2.07 -7.47 4.43
C GLN A 16 1.03 -6.73 3.57
N CYS A 17 0.02 -6.18 4.23
CA CYS A 17 -1.01 -5.37 3.59
C CYS A 17 -1.05 -4.00 4.25
N ASP A 18 -0.58 -2.99 3.54
CA ASP A 18 -0.60 -1.61 4.01
C ASP A 18 -1.68 -0.83 3.27
N SER A 19 -2.56 -0.18 4.02
CA SER A 19 -3.67 0.61 3.48
C SER A 19 -3.53 2.07 3.86
N LEU A 20 -3.66 2.96 2.88
CA LEU A 20 -3.69 4.40 3.09
C LEU A 20 -5.08 4.93 2.74
N LEU A 21 -5.77 5.49 3.73
CA LEU A 21 -7.11 6.05 3.58
C LEU A 21 -7.04 7.53 3.21
N MET A 22 -7.77 7.89 2.16
CA MET A 22 -7.91 9.26 1.68
C MET A 22 -9.37 9.68 1.73
N GLY A 23 -9.79 10.30 2.79
CA GLY A 23 -11.16 10.78 2.94
C GLY A 23 -11.76 10.47 4.31
N ASP A 24 -12.92 11.08 4.59
CA ASP A 24 -13.53 11.01 5.93
C ASP A 24 -14.40 9.79 6.15
N LYS A 25 -14.93 9.20 5.09
CA LYS A 25 -15.90 8.10 5.15
C LYS A 25 -15.37 6.80 4.56
N CYS A 26 -14.06 6.64 4.46
CA CYS A 26 -13.44 5.43 3.95
C CYS A 26 -12.96 4.51 5.08
N GLY A 27 -12.90 3.23 4.81
CA GLY A 27 -12.38 2.21 5.71
C GLY A 27 -11.67 1.10 4.94
N ALA A 28 -10.75 0.41 5.60
CA ALA A 28 -10.08 -0.75 5.05
C ALA A 28 -10.29 -1.95 5.97
N HIS A 29 -10.60 -3.08 5.37
CA HIS A 29 -10.74 -4.35 6.05
C HIS A 29 -9.88 -5.38 5.33
N THR A 30 -9.11 -6.16 6.08
CA THR A 30 -8.23 -7.18 5.52
C THR A 30 -8.65 -8.55 6.04
N PHE A 31 -8.95 -9.47 5.13
CA PHE A 31 -9.34 -10.84 5.45
C PHE A 31 -8.34 -11.81 4.79
N PRO A 32 -7.27 -12.20 5.50
CA PRO A 32 -6.31 -13.15 4.94
C PRO A 32 -6.94 -14.55 4.85
N THR A 33 -6.76 -15.20 3.71
CA THR A 33 -7.09 -16.62 3.54
C THR A 33 -5.80 -17.42 3.47
N LEU A 34 -5.58 -18.26 4.47
CA LEU A 34 -4.39 -19.08 4.63
C LEU A 34 -4.77 -20.55 4.65
N ASP A 35 -4.22 -21.33 3.72
CA ASP A 35 -4.38 -22.79 3.65
C ASP A 35 -3.00 -23.42 3.81
N VAL A 36 -2.72 -23.91 5.03
CA VAL A 36 -1.40 -24.44 5.39
C VAL A 36 -1.53 -25.93 5.69
N ASN A 37 -0.98 -26.76 4.80
CA ASN A 37 -1.07 -28.20 4.86
C ASN A 37 0.26 -28.88 5.23
N ASN A 38 1.22 -28.16 5.79
CA ASN A 38 2.51 -28.68 6.23
C ASN A 38 2.87 -28.10 7.61
N GLU A 39 3.19 -28.98 8.57
CA GLU A 39 3.47 -28.61 9.95
C GLU A 39 4.80 -27.84 10.13
N THR A 40 5.71 -27.96 9.16
CA THR A 40 7.01 -27.24 9.20
C THR A 40 6.91 -25.84 8.61
N ALA A 41 5.75 -25.45 8.08
CA ALA A 41 5.57 -24.15 7.45
C ALA A 41 5.44 -23.02 8.49
N VAL A 42 6.01 -21.87 8.15
CA VAL A 42 5.86 -20.62 8.92
C VAL A 42 5.13 -19.60 8.05
N VAL A 43 4.00 -19.11 8.53
CA VAL A 43 3.19 -18.10 7.83
C VAL A 43 2.96 -16.93 8.74
N GLU A 44 3.34 -15.75 8.27
CA GLU A 44 3.16 -14.48 8.96
C GLU A 44 2.31 -13.55 8.08
N HIS A 45 1.35 -12.88 8.69
CA HIS A 45 0.53 -11.87 8.03
C HIS A 45 0.43 -10.62 8.90
N GLU A 46 0.79 -9.49 8.33
CA GLU A 46 0.63 -8.18 8.95
C GLU A 46 -0.33 -7.32 8.14
N ALA A 47 -1.11 -6.52 8.83
CA ALA A 47 -1.96 -5.53 8.20
C ALA A 47 -1.88 -4.20 8.96
N THR A 48 -1.63 -3.13 8.23
CA THR A 48 -1.63 -1.77 8.79
C THR A 48 -2.61 -0.90 8.02
N THR A 49 -3.21 0.05 8.73
CA THR A 49 -4.08 1.04 8.12
C THR A 49 -3.69 2.41 8.63
N SER A 50 -3.41 3.31 7.70
CA SER A 50 -3.07 4.69 7.97
C SER A 50 -4.05 5.63 7.27
N LYS A 51 -4.31 6.78 7.86
CA LYS A 51 -5.10 7.84 7.26
C LYS A 51 -4.20 9.05 6.97
N ILE A 52 -4.44 9.73 5.87
CA ILE A 52 -3.75 11.00 5.58
C ILE A 52 -4.08 11.99 6.68
N SER A 53 -3.03 12.53 7.31
CA SER A 53 -3.15 13.51 8.40
C SER A 53 -3.52 14.89 7.85
N GLU A 54 -4.54 15.49 8.45
CA GLU A 54 -4.91 16.87 8.16
C GLU A 54 -3.79 17.84 8.54
N ASP A 55 -3.00 17.52 9.56
CA ASP A 55 -1.85 18.34 9.98
C ASP A 55 -0.75 18.35 8.92
N GLN A 56 -0.50 17.22 8.25
CA GLN A 56 0.46 17.15 7.15
C GLN A 56 0.01 18.00 5.96
N ILE A 57 -1.28 17.96 5.62
CA ILE A 57 -1.87 18.76 4.55
C ILE A 57 -1.77 20.25 4.92
N PHE A 58 -2.12 20.60 6.14
CA PHE A 58 -2.01 21.97 6.65
C PHE A 58 -0.57 22.49 6.57
N TYR A 59 0.40 21.68 7.00
CA TYR A 59 1.83 22.02 6.90
C TYR A 59 2.27 22.30 5.46
N CYS A 60 1.83 21.47 4.51
CA CYS A 60 2.10 21.68 3.09
C CYS A 60 1.45 22.97 2.57
N ASN A 61 0.21 23.24 2.96
CA ASN A 61 -0.51 24.45 2.57
C ASN A 61 0.18 25.72 3.08
N GLN A 62 0.75 25.69 4.29
CA GLN A 62 1.52 26.79 4.87
C GLN A 62 2.78 27.12 4.04
N ARG A 63 3.30 26.15 3.31
CA ARG A 63 4.46 26.31 2.43
C ARG A 63 4.09 26.63 0.97
N GLY A 64 2.82 26.94 0.69
CA GLY A 64 2.34 27.27 -0.64
C GLY A 64 2.05 26.07 -1.53
N ILE A 65 2.02 24.86 -0.99
CA ILE A 65 1.66 23.65 -1.71
C ILE A 65 0.14 23.47 -1.63
N SER A 66 -0.54 23.28 -2.77
CA SER A 66 -1.98 23.05 -2.79
C SER A 66 -2.33 21.71 -2.12
N THR A 67 -3.54 21.59 -1.59
CA THR A 67 -4.04 20.33 -0.97
C THR A 67 -3.94 19.15 -1.92
N GLU A 68 -4.31 19.33 -3.17
CA GLU A 68 -4.24 18.30 -4.21
C GLU A 68 -2.81 17.81 -4.45
N THR A 69 -1.87 18.73 -4.59
CA THR A 69 -0.45 18.40 -4.72
C THR A 69 0.10 17.72 -3.47
N ALA A 70 -0.29 18.19 -2.28
CA ALA A 70 0.11 17.59 -1.01
C ALA A 70 -0.34 16.13 -0.89
N ILE A 71 -1.59 15.83 -1.23
CA ILE A 71 -2.12 14.46 -1.25
C ILE A 71 -1.31 13.59 -2.24
N GLY A 72 -1.04 14.10 -3.43
CA GLY A 72 -0.22 13.40 -4.43
C GLY A 72 1.18 13.06 -3.91
N LEU A 73 1.84 13.98 -3.22
CA LEU A 73 3.15 13.76 -2.62
C LEU A 73 3.12 12.68 -1.54
N ILE A 74 2.11 12.70 -0.67
CA ILE A 74 1.95 11.72 0.41
C ILE A 74 1.72 10.33 -0.17
N VAL A 75 0.84 10.18 -1.14
CA VAL A 75 0.52 8.89 -1.77
C VAL A 75 1.72 8.35 -2.54
N ASN A 76 2.42 9.19 -3.29
CA ASN A 76 3.65 8.78 -3.99
C ASN A 76 4.74 8.35 -3.02
N GLY A 77 4.89 9.04 -1.90
CA GLY A 77 5.83 8.66 -0.84
C GLY A 77 5.48 7.29 -0.23
N TYR A 78 4.21 7.05 0.00
CA TYR A 78 3.72 5.78 0.54
C TYR A 78 3.95 4.60 -0.42
N ALA A 79 3.70 4.80 -1.70
CA ALA A 79 3.88 3.78 -2.73
C ALA A 79 5.36 3.57 -3.14
N LYS A 80 6.24 4.49 -2.79
CA LYS A 80 7.64 4.51 -3.26
C LYS A 80 8.39 3.23 -2.95
N GLU A 81 8.18 2.66 -1.77
CA GLU A 81 8.88 1.43 -1.36
C GLU A 81 8.57 0.25 -2.28
N VAL A 82 7.31 0.10 -2.65
CA VAL A 82 6.87 -0.97 -3.57
C VAL A 82 7.34 -0.68 -5.00
N ILE A 83 7.13 0.54 -5.47
CA ILE A 83 7.49 0.96 -6.83
C ILE A 83 9.00 0.83 -7.06
N SER A 84 9.82 1.16 -6.08
CA SER A 84 11.28 1.09 -6.19
C SER A 84 11.83 -0.34 -6.36
N ARG A 85 11.03 -1.35 -6.03
CA ARG A 85 11.39 -2.77 -6.23
C ARG A 85 11.08 -3.29 -7.63
N LEU A 86 10.34 -2.52 -8.42
CA LEU A 86 10.04 -2.87 -9.80
C LEU A 86 11.23 -2.55 -10.71
N PRO A 87 11.42 -3.29 -11.82
CA PRO A 87 12.32 -2.87 -12.89
C PRO A 87 11.97 -1.45 -13.34
N MET A 88 12.99 -0.66 -13.72
CA MET A 88 12.85 0.77 -14.02
C MET A 88 11.72 1.08 -15.01
N GLU A 89 11.58 0.27 -16.03
CA GLU A 89 10.55 0.41 -17.08
C GLU A 89 9.13 0.37 -16.48
N PHE A 90 8.88 -0.61 -15.64
CA PHE A 90 7.59 -0.76 -14.95
C PHE A 90 7.40 0.27 -13.84
N ALA A 91 8.47 0.67 -13.15
CA ALA A 91 8.39 1.68 -12.09
C ALA A 91 7.92 3.04 -12.63
N VAL A 92 8.46 3.48 -13.78
CA VAL A 92 8.06 4.74 -14.42
C VAL A 92 6.60 4.70 -14.85
N GLU A 93 6.15 3.59 -15.43
CA GLU A 93 4.76 3.43 -15.86
C GLU A 93 3.79 3.38 -14.67
N ALA A 94 4.15 2.63 -13.61
CA ALA A 94 3.36 2.56 -12.40
C ALA A 94 3.19 3.93 -11.71
N GLN A 95 4.24 4.75 -11.68
CA GLN A 95 4.15 6.11 -11.15
C GLN A 95 3.21 6.99 -11.95
N LYS A 96 3.25 6.90 -13.29
CA LYS A 96 2.34 7.66 -14.15
C LYS A 96 0.89 7.25 -13.94
N LEU A 97 0.61 5.95 -13.88
CA LEU A 97 -0.73 5.42 -13.65
C LEU A 97 -1.28 5.84 -12.28
N LEU A 98 -0.43 5.80 -11.25
CA LEU A 98 -0.81 6.26 -9.91
C LEU A 98 -1.18 7.74 -9.90
N GLN A 99 -0.39 8.58 -10.56
CA GLN A 99 -0.66 10.02 -10.67
C GLN A 99 -1.99 10.29 -11.38
N ILE A 100 -2.26 9.64 -12.50
CA ILE A 100 -3.51 9.76 -13.25
C ILE A 100 -4.71 9.32 -12.40
N SER A 101 -4.59 8.24 -11.66
CA SER A 101 -5.64 7.75 -10.77
C SER A 101 -5.96 8.73 -9.65
N LEU A 102 -4.95 9.42 -9.12
CA LEU A 102 -5.13 10.43 -8.09
C LEU A 102 -5.81 11.70 -8.59
N GLU A 103 -5.46 12.15 -9.79
CA GLU A 103 -6.11 13.32 -10.43
C GLU A 103 -7.61 13.10 -10.64
N GLY A 104 -8.05 11.86 -10.84
CA GLY A 104 -9.46 11.50 -10.96
C GLY A 104 -10.20 11.30 -9.64
N SER A 105 -9.50 11.13 -8.52
CA SER A 105 -10.08 10.80 -7.21
C SER A 105 -10.23 11.98 -6.26
N VAL A 106 -9.61 13.10 -6.55
CA VAL A 106 -9.60 14.34 -5.73
C VAL A 106 -10.65 15.37 -6.23
N GLY A 107 -11.55 14.91 -7.06
CA GLY A 107 -12.67 15.73 -7.57
C GLY A 107 -13.85 15.79 -6.61
#